data_a836106c2cd2b0ecdbbf6d87acbcc084
#
_entry.id   a836106c2cd2b0ecdbbf6d87acbcc084
#
_cell.length_a   1.000
_cell.length_b   1.000
_cell.length_c   1.000
_cell.angle_alpha   90.00
_cell.angle_beta   90.00
_cell.angle_gamma   90.00
#
_symmetry.space_group_name_H-M   'P 1'
#
loop_
_entity.id
_entity.type
_entity.pdbx_description
1 polymer ?
#
loop_
_entity_poly.entity_id
_entity_poly.type
_entity_poly.pdbx_seq_one_letter_code
_entity_poly.pdbx_strand_id
1 'polypeptide(L)'
;DCADLDRIGAGKELFDSAKKRVMIDHHISNPVFGDVNYVKGEIGSACEVLYTLFEEDKINYNVAMCLYTGMVHDTGVFQYSNVTPDTLTRAAKLIAFGIPFTDLIQKTFYEKSFNETRASAYAISKAAQLLDGFFVWS
;
A
#
# COMPACT_ATOMS: atom_id res chain seq x y z
N ASP A 1 -2.15 -7.18 -4.37
CA ASP A 1 -2.36 -6.71 -3.01
C ASP A 1 -3.81 -6.97 -2.60
N CYS A 2 -4.08 -8.17 -2.07
CA CYS A 2 -5.45 -8.60 -1.78
C CYS A 2 -5.44 -9.78 -0.79
N ALA A 3 -5.79 -9.53 0.47
CA ALA A 3 -5.74 -10.54 1.54
C ALA A 3 -6.69 -11.73 1.32
N ASP A 4 -7.79 -11.54 0.57
CA ASP A 4 -8.79 -12.57 0.28
C ASP A 4 -9.56 -12.24 -1.02
N LEU A 5 -10.31 -13.23 -1.52
CA LEU A 5 -11.09 -13.11 -2.77
C LEU A 5 -12.25 -12.10 -2.68
N ASP A 6 -12.79 -11.84 -1.50
CA ASP A 6 -13.94 -10.93 -1.35
C ASP A 6 -13.51 -9.48 -1.58
N ARG A 7 -12.24 -9.16 -1.31
CA ARG A 7 -11.65 -7.84 -1.55
C ARG A 7 -11.43 -7.50 -3.03
N ILE A 8 -11.49 -8.48 -3.92
CA ILE A 8 -11.40 -8.26 -5.37
C ILE A 8 -12.65 -7.53 -5.90
N GLY A 9 -13.79 -7.63 -5.20
CA GLY A 9 -15.03 -6.97 -5.59
C GLY A 9 -15.47 -7.33 -7.01
N ALA A 10 -15.81 -6.33 -7.82
CA ALA A 10 -16.23 -6.54 -9.21
C ALA A 10 -15.18 -7.20 -10.13
N GLY A 11 -13.91 -7.22 -9.72
CA GLY A 11 -12.85 -7.91 -10.45
C GLY A 11 -12.88 -9.44 -10.32
N LYS A 12 -13.73 -9.99 -9.43
CA LYS A 12 -13.79 -11.44 -9.17
C LYS A 12 -14.13 -12.25 -10.41
N GLU A 13 -15.07 -11.79 -11.23
CA GLU A 13 -15.45 -12.48 -12.48
C GLU A 13 -14.27 -12.58 -13.47
N LEU A 14 -13.46 -11.50 -13.58
CA LEU A 14 -12.26 -11.51 -14.40
C LEU A 14 -11.20 -12.47 -13.85
N PHE A 15 -11.03 -12.47 -12.53
CA PHE A 15 -10.11 -13.39 -11.86
C PHE A 15 -10.52 -14.85 -12.07
N ASP A 16 -11.80 -15.18 -11.90
CA ASP A 16 -12.33 -16.54 -12.03
C ASP A 16 -12.26 -17.04 -13.48
N SER A 17 -12.45 -16.16 -14.47
CA SER A 17 -12.39 -16.48 -15.89
C SER A 17 -10.97 -16.50 -16.48
N ALA A 18 -9.97 -16.03 -15.75
CA ALA A 18 -8.60 -15.96 -16.23
C ALA A 18 -7.99 -17.36 -16.41
N LYS A 19 -7.28 -17.56 -17.54
CA LYS A 19 -6.58 -18.82 -17.83
C LYS A 19 -5.44 -19.12 -16.86
N LYS A 20 -4.85 -18.10 -16.28
CA LYS A 20 -3.78 -18.17 -15.30
C LYS A 20 -3.85 -16.98 -14.35
N ARG A 21 -3.78 -17.25 -13.06
CA ARG A 21 -3.90 -16.25 -12.00
C ARG A 21 -2.59 -16.14 -11.25
N VAL A 22 -2.06 -14.93 -11.18
CA VAL A 22 -0.84 -14.62 -10.42
C VAL A 22 -1.23 -13.76 -9.22
N MET A 23 -0.78 -14.17 -8.05
CA MET A 23 -0.97 -13.46 -6.78
C MET A 23 0.37 -12.87 -6.33
N ILE A 24 0.37 -11.55 -6.10
CA ILE A 24 1.50 -10.84 -5.45
C ILE A 24 0.90 -10.08 -4.28
N ASP A 25 1.35 -10.39 -3.06
CA ASP A 25 0.74 -9.85 -1.85
C ASP A 25 1.72 -9.86 -0.67
N HIS A 26 1.40 -9.09 0.38
CA HIS A 26 2.15 -9.02 1.62
C HIS A 26 1.31 -9.31 2.88
N HIS A 27 0.03 -9.64 2.73
CA HIS A 27 -0.80 -9.96 3.89
C HIS A 27 -0.47 -11.33 4.47
N ILE A 28 -0.16 -11.40 5.77
CA ILE A 28 0.12 -12.66 6.49
C ILE A 28 -1.07 -13.62 6.43
N SER A 29 -2.29 -13.08 6.38
CA SER A 29 -3.55 -13.85 6.34
C SER A 29 -3.93 -14.35 4.94
N ASN A 30 -3.15 -14.05 3.89
CA ASN A 30 -3.48 -14.44 2.52
C ASN A 30 -3.45 -15.97 2.37
N PRO A 31 -4.56 -16.63 1.94
CA PRO A 31 -4.66 -18.08 1.80
C PRO A 31 -4.06 -18.65 0.50
N VAL A 32 -3.33 -17.84 -0.28
CA VAL A 32 -2.67 -18.21 -1.54
C VAL A 32 -3.61 -18.82 -2.58
N PHE A 33 -4.53 -18.04 -3.10
CA PHE A 33 -5.60 -18.47 -4.01
C PHE A 33 -5.30 -18.29 -5.53
N GLY A 34 -4.09 -17.92 -5.91
CA GLY A 34 -3.65 -17.86 -7.30
C GLY A 34 -3.06 -19.19 -7.80
N ASP A 35 -2.90 -19.35 -9.11
CA ASP A 35 -2.17 -20.48 -9.71
C ASP A 35 -0.64 -20.34 -9.50
N VAL A 36 -0.17 -19.08 -9.42
CA VAL A 36 1.18 -18.71 -9.01
C VAL A 36 1.07 -17.68 -7.89
N ASN A 37 1.73 -17.94 -6.77
CA ASN A 37 1.63 -17.10 -5.59
C ASN A 37 3.01 -16.61 -5.15
N TYR A 38 3.15 -15.30 -4.99
CA TYR A 38 4.32 -14.65 -4.42
C TYR A 38 3.87 -13.75 -3.26
N VAL A 39 3.68 -14.38 -2.11
CA VAL A 39 3.18 -13.74 -0.88
C VAL A 39 4.30 -13.67 0.14
N LYS A 40 4.56 -12.48 0.69
CA LYS A 40 5.66 -12.17 1.60
C LYS A 40 5.16 -11.36 2.79
N GLY A 41 4.60 -12.03 3.78
CA GLY A 41 4.02 -11.39 4.96
C GLY A 41 5.00 -10.61 5.84
N GLU A 42 6.29 -10.84 5.69
CA GLU A 42 7.36 -10.12 6.37
C GLU A 42 7.77 -8.80 5.69
N ILE A 43 7.24 -8.51 4.50
CA ILE A 43 7.53 -7.30 3.73
C ILE A 43 6.43 -6.27 3.94
N GLY A 44 6.80 -5.00 4.05
CA GLY A 44 5.94 -3.91 4.47
C GLY A 44 4.83 -3.50 3.49
N SER A 45 4.94 -3.87 2.20
CA SER A 45 3.96 -3.51 1.16
C SER A 45 4.01 -4.46 -0.03
N ALA A 46 2.90 -4.60 -0.76
CA ALA A 46 2.89 -5.35 -2.02
C ALA A 46 3.82 -4.71 -3.08
N CYS A 47 3.98 -3.40 -3.07
CA CYS A 47 4.94 -2.71 -3.93
C CYS A 47 6.39 -3.06 -3.59
N GLU A 48 6.71 -3.26 -2.32
CA GLU A 48 8.03 -3.73 -1.90
C GLU A 48 8.25 -5.20 -2.28
N VAL A 49 7.23 -6.05 -2.16
CA VAL A 49 7.26 -7.43 -2.70
C VAL A 49 7.52 -7.40 -4.19
N LEU A 50 6.80 -6.56 -4.94
CA LEU A 50 6.96 -6.44 -6.38
C LEU A 50 8.37 -5.95 -6.75
N TYR A 51 8.95 -5.01 -5.99
CA TYR A 51 10.34 -4.57 -6.17
C TYR A 51 11.31 -5.75 -6.16
N THR A 52 11.11 -6.75 -5.31
CA THR A 52 12.00 -7.93 -5.23
C THR A 52 11.92 -8.87 -6.43
N LEU A 53 10.89 -8.71 -7.27
CA LEU A 53 10.69 -9.50 -8.49
C LEU A 53 11.30 -8.84 -9.74
N PHE A 54 11.60 -7.54 -9.68
CA PHE A 54 12.22 -6.84 -10.79
C PHE A 54 13.74 -7.09 -10.84
N GLU A 55 14.24 -7.31 -12.05
CA GLU A 55 15.67 -7.12 -12.34
C GLU A 55 15.97 -5.61 -12.28
N GLU A 56 17.13 -5.22 -11.74
CA GLU A 56 17.45 -3.80 -11.50
C GLU A 56 17.39 -2.95 -12.78
N ASP A 57 17.76 -3.52 -13.94
CA ASP A 57 17.71 -2.86 -15.24
C ASP A 57 16.29 -2.63 -15.79
N LYS A 58 15.28 -3.26 -15.19
CA LYS A 58 13.86 -3.09 -15.56
C LYS A 58 13.19 -1.97 -14.77
N ILE A 59 13.81 -1.47 -13.71
CA ILE A 59 13.29 -0.36 -12.94
C ILE A 59 13.72 0.94 -13.62
N ASN A 60 12.76 1.67 -14.17
CA ASN A 60 12.96 3.01 -14.69
C ASN A 60 12.28 4.05 -13.78
N TYR A 61 12.41 5.34 -14.14
CA TYR A 61 11.83 6.44 -13.39
C TYR A 61 10.35 6.25 -13.04
N ASN A 62 9.52 5.84 -14.01
CA ASN A 62 8.07 5.67 -13.79
C ASN A 62 7.76 4.49 -12.88
N VAL A 63 8.47 3.38 -13.05
CA VAL A 63 8.34 2.19 -12.18
C VAL A 63 8.79 2.55 -10.77
N ALA A 64 9.92 3.24 -10.62
CA ALA A 64 10.42 3.68 -9.31
C ALA A 64 9.41 4.59 -8.60
N MET A 65 8.79 5.52 -9.32
CA MET A 65 7.76 6.42 -8.78
C MET A 65 6.54 5.64 -8.27
N CYS A 66 6.04 4.66 -9.04
CA CYS A 66 4.89 3.85 -8.64
C CYS A 66 5.22 2.96 -7.43
N LEU A 67 6.36 2.27 -7.44
CA LEU A 67 6.78 1.41 -6.34
C LEU A 67 6.98 2.20 -5.05
N TYR A 68 7.67 3.35 -5.14
CA TYR A 68 7.88 4.23 -3.99
C TYR A 68 6.57 4.72 -3.38
N THR A 69 5.62 5.15 -4.23
CA THR A 69 4.31 5.62 -3.76
C THR A 69 3.57 4.53 -2.98
N GLY A 70 3.53 3.29 -3.49
CA GLY A 70 2.89 2.18 -2.78
C GLY A 70 3.59 1.86 -1.47
N MET A 71 4.93 1.87 -1.42
CA MET A 71 5.67 1.69 -0.17
C MET A 71 5.35 2.78 0.86
N VAL A 72 5.26 4.05 0.44
CA VAL A 72 4.87 5.18 1.31
C VAL A 72 3.51 4.96 1.94
N HIS A 73 2.53 4.53 1.15
CA HIS A 73 1.15 4.35 1.64
C HIS A 73 1.02 3.22 2.65
N ASP A 74 1.54 2.03 2.35
CA ASP A 74 1.43 0.85 3.21
C ASP A 74 2.27 0.92 4.49
N THR A 75 3.31 1.75 4.47
CA THR A 75 4.21 1.94 5.62
C THR A 75 3.91 3.20 6.43
N GLY A 76 2.84 3.94 6.07
CA GLY A 76 2.50 5.21 6.71
C GLY A 76 3.66 6.20 6.67
N VAL A 77 4.25 6.41 5.49
CA VAL A 77 5.45 7.23 5.30
C VAL A 77 6.62 6.69 6.16
N PHE A 78 6.80 5.37 6.12
CA PHE A 78 7.87 4.66 6.87
C PHE A 78 7.79 4.82 8.40
N GLN A 79 6.58 4.98 8.96
CA GLN A 79 6.37 5.14 10.41
C GLN A 79 5.82 3.88 11.09
N TYR A 80 5.27 2.92 10.33
CA TYR A 80 4.64 1.73 10.90
C TYR A 80 5.67 0.65 11.25
N SER A 81 5.27 -0.28 12.11
CA SER A 81 6.12 -1.37 12.61
C SER A 81 6.52 -2.41 11.56
N ASN A 82 5.90 -2.37 10.37
CA ASN A 82 6.24 -3.21 9.23
C ASN A 82 7.45 -2.69 8.41
N VAL A 83 8.06 -1.58 8.82
CA VAL A 83 9.25 -1.00 8.19
C VAL A 83 10.50 -1.69 8.70
N THR A 84 11.34 -2.14 7.77
CA THR A 84 12.62 -2.79 8.05
C THR A 84 13.80 -1.98 7.49
N PRO A 85 15.06 -2.26 7.87
CA PRO A 85 16.23 -1.66 7.22
C PRO A 85 16.26 -1.89 5.72
N ASP A 86 15.78 -3.04 5.27
CA ASP A 86 15.68 -3.37 3.84
C ASP A 86 14.65 -2.49 3.12
N THR A 87 13.50 -2.23 3.77
CA THR A 87 12.47 -1.32 3.26
C THR A 87 13.07 0.06 2.98
N LEU A 88 13.81 0.62 3.93
CA LEU A 88 14.46 1.92 3.77
C LEU A 88 15.55 1.90 2.70
N THR A 89 16.31 0.82 2.61
CA THR A 89 17.34 0.63 1.57
C THR A 89 16.72 0.59 0.18
N ARG A 90 15.62 -0.13 -0.01
CA ARG A 90 14.89 -0.18 -1.27
C ARG A 90 14.29 1.18 -1.62
N ALA A 91 13.70 1.87 -0.65
CA ALA A 91 13.19 3.23 -0.83
C ALA A 91 14.30 4.20 -1.28
N ALA A 92 15.49 4.15 -0.65
CA ALA A 92 16.64 4.97 -1.05
C ALA A 92 17.07 4.68 -2.50
N LYS A 93 17.12 3.41 -2.91
CA LYS A 93 17.41 3.04 -4.31
C LYS A 93 16.38 3.60 -5.29
N LEU A 94 15.09 3.59 -4.93
CA LEU A 94 14.03 4.17 -5.77
C LEU A 94 14.17 5.69 -5.87
N ILE A 95 14.50 6.38 -4.78
CA ILE A 95 14.76 7.84 -4.77
C ILE A 95 15.94 8.19 -5.68
N ALA A 96 16.95 7.33 -5.78
CA ALA A 96 18.11 7.54 -6.63
C ALA A 96 17.78 7.65 -8.13
N PHE A 97 16.60 7.22 -8.58
CA PHE A 97 16.08 7.48 -9.93
C PHE A 97 15.65 8.95 -10.16
N GLY A 98 15.81 9.82 -9.16
CA GLY A 98 15.47 11.25 -9.25
C GLY A 98 13.97 11.54 -9.16
N ILE A 99 13.18 10.63 -8.59
CA ILE A 99 11.73 10.82 -8.39
C ILE A 99 11.48 11.99 -7.41
N PRO A 100 10.39 12.75 -7.58
CA PRO A 100 10.05 13.86 -6.69
C PRO A 100 9.41 13.35 -5.41
N PHE A 101 10.16 12.60 -4.59
CA PHE A 101 9.64 11.81 -3.48
C PHE A 101 8.92 12.66 -2.43
N THR A 102 9.35 13.87 -2.15
CA THR A 102 8.68 14.79 -1.22
C THR A 102 7.31 15.21 -1.74
N ASP A 103 7.23 15.54 -3.03
CA ASP A 103 5.96 15.90 -3.68
C ASP A 103 5.01 14.71 -3.75
N LEU A 104 5.53 13.50 -3.99
CA LEU A 104 4.75 12.28 -3.97
C LEU A 104 4.11 12.05 -2.60
N ILE A 105 4.90 12.16 -1.52
CA ILE A 105 4.38 12.05 -0.15
C ILE A 105 3.32 13.10 0.11
N GLN A 106 3.62 14.37 -0.20
CA GLN A 106 2.70 15.47 0.05
C GLN A 106 1.37 15.28 -0.68
N LYS A 107 1.42 15.01 -1.98
CA LYS A 107 0.22 14.95 -2.84
C LYS A 107 -0.59 13.68 -2.68
N THR A 108 0.04 12.55 -2.36
CA THR A 108 -0.66 11.27 -2.33
C THR A 108 -1.05 10.81 -0.93
N PHE A 109 -0.34 11.27 0.11
CA PHE A 109 -0.58 10.84 1.49
C PHE A 109 -1.17 11.93 2.37
N TYR A 110 -0.66 13.17 2.30
CA TYR A 110 -1.09 14.24 3.21
C TYR A 110 -2.11 15.20 2.62
N GLU A 111 -2.09 15.45 1.30
CA GLU A 111 -3.00 16.40 0.68
C GLU A 111 -4.44 15.87 0.73
N LYS A 112 -5.34 16.71 1.25
CA LYS A 112 -6.77 16.43 1.30
C LYS A 112 -7.53 17.56 0.64
N SER A 113 -8.54 17.23 -0.15
CA SER A 113 -9.46 18.21 -0.68
C SER A 113 -10.24 18.91 0.46
N PHE A 114 -10.79 20.08 0.17
CA PHE A 114 -11.66 20.79 1.10
C PHE A 114 -12.84 19.92 1.57
N ASN A 115 -13.44 19.13 0.67
CA ASN A 115 -14.56 18.25 0.98
C ASN A 115 -14.15 17.11 1.91
N GLU A 116 -13.00 16.48 1.70
CA GLU A 116 -12.47 15.44 2.60
C GLU A 116 -12.13 15.99 3.99
N THR A 117 -11.50 17.17 4.04
CA THR A 117 -11.20 17.85 5.30
C THR A 117 -12.49 18.19 6.06
N ARG A 118 -13.49 18.72 5.36
CA ARG A 118 -14.80 19.05 5.92
C ARG A 118 -15.56 17.81 6.41
N ALA A 119 -15.53 16.70 5.64
CA ALA A 119 -16.14 15.44 6.05
C ALA A 119 -15.48 14.88 7.30
N SER A 120 -14.14 14.90 7.36
CA SER A 120 -13.39 14.49 8.54
C SER A 120 -13.71 15.34 9.78
N ALA A 121 -13.76 16.66 9.63
CA ALA A 121 -14.13 17.58 10.70
C ALA A 121 -15.55 17.33 11.19
N TYR A 122 -16.50 17.09 10.29
CA TYR A 122 -17.88 16.74 10.66
C TYR A 122 -17.94 15.42 11.43
N ALA A 123 -17.26 14.38 10.96
CA ALA A 123 -17.19 13.08 11.66
C ALA A 123 -16.62 13.26 13.08
N ILE A 124 -15.51 13.97 13.23
CA ILE A 124 -14.90 14.25 14.54
C ILE A 124 -15.86 15.04 15.44
N SER A 125 -16.60 16.01 14.89
CA SER A 125 -17.57 16.81 15.66
C SER A 125 -18.76 15.98 16.19
N LYS A 126 -19.02 14.81 15.60
CA LYS A 126 -20.07 13.87 16.02
C LYS A 126 -19.53 12.71 16.86
N ALA A 127 -18.23 12.57 16.97
CA ALA A 127 -17.62 11.52 17.75
C ALA A 127 -17.87 11.73 19.25
N ALA A 128 -18.18 10.65 19.95
CA ALA A 128 -18.26 10.64 21.41
C ALA A 128 -16.95 10.07 21.99
N GLN A 129 -16.43 10.71 23.03
CA GLN A 129 -15.30 10.18 23.78
C GLN A 129 -15.80 9.15 24.78
N LEU A 130 -15.29 7.93 24.70
CA LEU A 130 -15.56 6.84 25.63
C LEU A 130 -14.25 6.33 26.20
N LEU A 131 -14.29 5.72 27.42
CA LEU A 131 -13.17 5.00 28.03
C LEU A 131 -11.84 5.78 27.99
N ASP A 132 -11.80 6.95 28.63
CA ASP A 132 -10.58 7.75 28.84
C ASP A 132 -9.72 8.06 27.58
N GLY A 133 -10.33 8.14 26.42
CA GLY A 133 -9.65 8.59 25.21
C GLY A 133 -9.99 7.85 23.92
N PHE A 134 -10.84 6.84 23.97
CA PHE A 134 -11.34 6.21 22.76
C PHE A 134 -12.50 7.05 22.18
N PHE A 135 -12.50 7.20 20.84
CA PHE A 135 -13.55 7.85 20.10
C PHE A 135 -14.40 6.83 19.37
N VAL A 136 -15.71 6.95 19.49
CA VAL A 136 -16.69 6.15 18.73
C VAL A 136 -17.57 7.12 17.96
N TRP A 137 -17.75 6.86 16.68
CA TRP A 137 -18.76 7.52 15.82
C TRP A 137 -19.69 6.47 15.22
N SER A 138 -20.92 6.82 15.07
CA SER A 138 -21.97 6.03 14.43
C SER A 138 -22.36 6.68 13.11
#